data_4109dcd39752390edaf65669ff492637
#
_entry.id   4109dcd39752390edaf65669ff492637
#
_cell.length_a   1.000
_cell.length_b   1.000
_cell.length_c   1.000
_cell.angle_alpha   90.00
_cell.angle_beta   90.00
_cell.angle_gamma   90.00
#
_symmetry.space_group_name_H-M   'P 1'
#
loop_
_entity.id
_entity.type
_entity.pdbx_description
1 polymer ?
#
loop_
_entity_poly.entity_id
_entity_poly.type
_entity_poly.pdbx_seq_one_letter_code
_entity_poly.pdbx_strand_id
1 'polypeptide(L)'
;MKVLIQRNNRQKLASKIAAASFIKQGIPSNDILFLEFENNILLKSKVGKKYLRKGKIKIFKDDLQSFTLLRFLGPEFIEYKEKILIIDPDVFALQNPNNITSFLDNYNSLACTFIDGEPRTEVMLVNA
;
A
#
# COMPACT_ATOMS: atom_id res chain seq x y z
N MET A 1 -8.61 11.89 2.13
CA MET A 1 -8.05 10.50 2.21
C MET A 1 -6.69 10.49 1.54
N LYS A 2 -5.67 9.97 2.20
CA LYS A 2 -4.36 9.77 1.58
C LYS A 2 -4.28 8.43 0.86
N VAL A 3 -3.45 8.36 -0.19
CA VAL A 3 -3.15 7.13 -0.93
C VAL A 3 -1.66 6.83 -0.76
N LEU A 4 -1.35 5.68 -0.18
CA LEU A 4 0.01 5.20 0.01
C LEU A 4 0.30 4.11 -1.02
N ILE A 5 1.23 4.39 -1.93
CA ILE A 5 1.66 3.45 -2.97
C ILE A 5 2.98 2.83 -2.54
N GLN A 6 2.96 1.57 -2.16
CA GLN A 6 4.18 0.85 -1.78
C GLN A 6 4.96 0.42 -3.03
N ARG A 7 6.29 0.53 -2.98
CA ARG A 7 7.14 0.17 -4.13
C ARG A 7 8.58 -0.14 -3.74
N ASN A 8 9.29 -0.75 -4.66
CA ASN A 8 10.75 -0.78 -4.72
C ASN A 8 11.25 -0.15 -6.03
N ASN A 9 12.54 -0.13 -6.26
CA ASN A 9 13.12 0.47 -7.47
C ASN A 9 12.59 -0.13 -8.78
N ARG A 10 12.24 -1.43 -8.79
CA ARG A 10 11.71 -2.11 -9.98
C ARG A 10 10.28 -1.68 -10.31
N GLN A 11 9.53 -1.17 -9.33
CA GLN A 11 8.11 -0.78 -9.47
C GLN A 11 7.91 0.73 -9.70
N LYS A 12 8.98 1.50 -9.89
CA LYS A 12 8.89 2.97 -10.02
C LYS A 12 7.97 3.43 -11.14
N LEU A 13 8.05 2.79 -12.31
CA LEU A 13 7.19 3.19 -13.44
C LEU A 13 5.72 2.84 -13.16
N ALA A 14 5.44 1.60 -12.74
CA ALA A 14 4.08 1.17 -12.42
C ALA A 14 3.44 2.07 -11.36
N SER A 15 4.16 2.37 -10.27
CA SER A 15 3.67 3.24 -9.20
C SER A 15 3.38 4.67 -9.66
N LYS A 16 4.14 5.22 -10.60
CA LYS A 16 3.85 6.54 -11.20
C LYS A 16 2.58 6.53 -12.05
N ILE A 17 2.36 5.46 -12.81
CA ILE A 17 1.12 5.29 -13.58
C ILE A 17 -0.07 5.12 -12.64
N ALA A 18 0.09 4.33 -11.57
CA ALA A 18 -0.92 4.21 -10.53
C ALA A 18 -1.26 5.59 -9.94
N ALA A 19 -0.27 6.36 -9.48
CA ALA A 19 -0.46 7.70 -8.95
C ALA A 19 -1.23 8.61 -9.93
N ALA A 20 -0.85 8.61 -11.21
CA ALA A 20 -1.53 9.39 -12.24
C ALA A 20 -3.01 8.98 -12.39
N SER A 21 -3.34 7.69 -12.25
CA SER A 21 -4.73 7.23 -12.28
C SER A 21 -5.55 7.79 -11.12
N PHE A 22 -4.99 7.82 -9.91
CA PHE A 22 -5.65 8.40 -8.73
C PHE A 22 -5.84 9.91 -8.86
N ILE A 23 -4.84 10.63 -9.37
CA ILE A 23 -4.96 12.07 -9.63
C ILE A 23 -6.08 12.34 -10.64
N LYS A 24 -6.15 11.56 -11.72
CA LYS A 24 -7.22 11.66 -12.72
C LYS A 24 -8.61 11.45 -12.13
N GLN A 25 -8.71 10.65 -11.08
CA GLN A 25 -9.96 10.38 -10.36
C GLN A 25 -10.23 11.36 -9.18
N GLY A 26 -9.46 12.45 -9.09
CA GLY A 26 -9.74 13.54 -8.18
C GLY A 26 -9.00 13.49 -6.84
N ILE A 27 -8.03 12.60 -6.65
CA ILE A 27 -7.16 12.64 -5.47
C ILE A 27 -6.08 13.71 -5.69
N PRO A 28 -5.94 14.68 -4.76
CA PRO A 28 -4.86 15.68 -4.85
C PRO A 28 -3.48 15.02 -4.87
N SER A 29 -2.57 15.55 -5.67
CA SER A 29 -1.21 14.98 -5.78
C SER A 29 -0.46 14.96 -4.43
N ASN A 30 -0.74 15.94 -3.57
CA ASN A 30 -0.15 16.01 -2.22
C ASN A 30 -0.67 14.93 -1.26
N ASP A 31 -1.79 14.30 -1.58
CA ASP A 31 -2.37 13.19 -0.82
C ASP A 31 -1.85 11.82 -1.28
N ILE A 32 -0.97 11.79 -2.28
CA ILE A 32 -0.36 10.56 -2.79
C ILE A 32 1.08 10.47 -2.30
N LEU A 33 1.36 9.44 -1.50
CA LEU A 33 2.67 9.19 -0.92
C LEU A 33 3.24 7.86 -1.46
N PHE A 34 4.56 7.84 -1.69
CA PHE A 34 5.26 6.62 -2.06
C PHE A 34 6.00 6.05 -0.85
N LEU A 35 5.68 4.81 -0.50
CA LEU A 35 6.42 4.05 0.49
C LEU A 35 7.49 3.22 -0.23
N GLU A 36 8.76 3.62 -0.07
CA GLU A 36 9.88 3.02 -0.79
C GLU A 36 10.65 2.04 0.09
N PHE A 37 10.82 0.82 -0.40
CA PHE A 37 11.62 -0.19 0.27
C PHE A 37 13.06 0.29 0.53
N GLU A 38 13.66 0.97 -0.44
CA GLU A 38 15.03 1.45 -0.39
C GLU A 38 15.26 2.51 0.70
N ASN A 39 14.21 3.22 1.08
CA ASN A 39 14.28 4.25 2.12
C ASN A 39 13.96 3.70 3.52
N ASN A 40 13.51 2.45 3.62
CA ASN A 40 13.12 1.86 4.90
C ASN A 40 14.26 1.05 5.52
N ILE A 41 14.89 1.60 6.56
CA ILE A 41 16.04 0.98 7.25
C ILE A 41 15.64 -0.35 7.88
N LEU A 42 14.45 -0.44 8.49
CA LEU A 42 13.99 -1.65 9.14
C LEU A 42 13.84 -2.80 8.14
N LEU A 43 13.18 -2.57 6.99
CA LEU A 43 13.02 -3.60 5.97
C LEU A 43 14.34 -3.97 5.31
N LYS A 44 15.22 -3.01 5.09
CA LYS A 44 16.58 -3.29 4.56
C LYS A 44 17.36 -4.22 5.49
N SER A 45 17.23 -4.07 6.81
CA SER A 45 17.86 -4.96 7.80
C SER A 45 17.32 -6.39 7.77
N LYS A 46 16.17 -6.62 7.13
CA LYS A 46 15.53 -7.94 6.99
C LYS A 46 15.90 -8.65 5.67
N VAL A 47 16.66 -8.02 4.80
CA VAL A 47 17.15 -8.66 3.57
C VAL A 47 17.91 -9.95 3.92
N GLY A 48 17.64 -11.01 3.18
CA GLY A 48 18.17 -12.36 3.44
C GLY A 48 17.41 -13.17 4.49
N LYS A 49 16.52 -12.56 5.26
CA LYS A 49 15.71 -13.26 6.27
C LYS A 49 14.37 -13.72 5.67
N LYS A 50 13.80 -14.81 6.21
CA LYS A 50 12.57 -15.41 5.73
C LYS A 50 11.36 -14.70 6.37
N TYR A 51 10.74 -13.76 5.65
CA TYR A 51 9.53 -13.05 6.09
C TYR A 51 8.37 -13.16 5.10
N LEU A 52 8.65 -13.42 3.82
CA LEU A 52 7.63 -13.49 2.80
C LEU A 52 6.96 -14.87 2.77
N ARG A 53 5.71 -14.90 2.29
CA ARG A 53 4.91 -16.13 2.14
C ARG A 53 4.93 -17.04 3.37
N LYS A 54 4.42 -16.51 4.49
CA LYS A 54 4.36 -17.23 5.79
C LYS A 54 5.74 -17.68 6.28
N GLY A 55 6.76 -16.84 6.07
CA GLY A 55 8.13 -17.12 6.51
C GLY A 55 8.88 -18.15 5.67
N LYS A 56 8.39 -18.52 4.51
CA LYS A 56 9.04 -19.51 3.63
C LYS A 56 10.08 -18.90 2.70
N ILE A 57 9.89 -17.64 2.28
CA ILE A 57 10.73 -16.97 1.28
C ILE A 57 11.53 -15.85 1.93
N LYS A 58 12.81 -15.76 1.55
CA LYS A 58 13.71 -14.68 1.97
C LYS A 58 13.36 -13.39 1.23
N ILE A 59 13.55 -12.26 1.90
CA ILE A 59 13.49 -10.94 1.27
C ILE A 59 14.78 -10.74 0.48
N PHE A 60 14.67 -10.46 -0.81
CA PHE A 60 15.76 -10.01 -1.66
C PHE A 60 15.54 -8.56 -2.09
N LYS A 61 16.61 -7.77 -2.13
CA LYS A 61 16.55 -6.35 -2.47
C LYS A 61 15.90 -6.10 -3.84
N ASP A 62 16.19 -6.96 -4.80
CA ASP A 62 15.72 -6.83 -6.19
C ASP A 62 14.50 -7.72 -6.50
N ASP A 63 13.87 -8.30 -5.48
CA ASP A 63 12.64 -9.06 -5.64
C ASP A 63 11.47 -8.11 -5.90
N LEU A 64 10.58 -8.49 -6.82
CA LEU A 64 9.34 -7.76 -7.10
C LEU A 64 8.43 -7.63 -5.87
N GLN A 65 8.54 -8.53 -4.90
CA GLN A 65 7.71 -8.55 -3.68
C GLN A 65 8.40 -7.98 -2.44
N SER A 66 9.62 -7.45 -2.53
CA SER A 66 10.35 -6.92 -1.37
C SER A 66 9.62 -5.78 -0.65
N PHE A 67 8.81 -5.03 -1.38
CA PHE A 67 8.03 -3.91 -0.84
C PHE A 67 6.77 -4.34 -0.05
N THR A 68 6.31 -5.58 -0.15
CA THR A 68 4.99 -6.00 0.37
C THR A 68 4.80 -5.79 1.87
N LEU A 69 5.88 -5.76 2.65
CA LEU A 69 5.82 -5.50 4.08
C LEU A 69 5.66 -4.01 4.43
N LEU A 70 5.87 -3.09 3.47
CA LEU A 70 5.68 -1.65 3.69
C LEU A 70 4.23 -1.31 4.06
N ARG A 71 3.26 -2.12 3.65
CA ARG A 71 1.83 -1.89 3.95
C ARG A 71 1.53 -1.82 5.44
N PHE A 72 2.30 -2.51 6.26
CA PHE A 72 2.12 -2.50 7.71
C PHE A 72 2.70 -1.25 8.38
N LEU A 73 3.50 -0.48 7.65
CA LEU A 73 4.08 0.78 8.13
C LEU A 73 3.25 2.00 7.70
N GLY A 74 2.21 1.80 6.88
CA GLY A 74 1.36 2.88 6.39
C GLY A 74 0.87 3.84 7.49
N PRO A 75 0.36 3.34 8.62
CA PRO A 75 -0.13 4.20 9.71
C PRO A 75 0.92 5.14 10.31
N GLU A 76 2.21 4.86 10.18
CA GLU A 76 3.29 5.74 10.68
C GLU A 76 3.45 7.03 9.85
N PHE A 77 2.86 7.09 8.65
CA PHE A 77 3.02 8.21 7.72
C PHE A 77 1.83 9.17 7.70
N ILE A 78 0.85 8.99 8.60
CA ILE A 78 -0.40 9.74 8.60
C ILE A 78 -0.77 10.19 10.00
N GLU A 79 -1.60 11.22 10.06
CA GLU A 79 -2.14 11.74 11.31
C GLU A 79 -3.27 10.86 11.86
N TYR A 80 -3.46 10.90 13.17
CA TYR A 80 -4.55 10.20 13.84
C TYR A 80 -5.92 10.59 13.26
N LYS A 81 -6.78 9.62 13.03
CA LYS A 81 -8.10 9.72 12.37
C LYS A 81 -8.09 9.99 10.86
N GLU A 82 -6.97 9.95 10.20
CA GLU A 82 -6.96 9.97 8.75
C GLU A 82 -7.34 8.59 8.17
N LYS A 83 -8.12 8.62 7.08
CA LYS A 83 -8.37 7.42 6.27
C LYS A 83 -7.31 7.32 5.19
N ILE A 84 -6.70 6.16 5.08
CA ILE A 84 -5.68 5.87 4.09
C ILE A 84 -6.05 4.66 3.24
N LEU A 85 -5.71 4.77 1.98
CA LEU A 85 -5.75 3.68 1.03
C LEU A 85 -4.33 3.23 0.74
N ILE A 86 -3.95 2.01 1.11
CA ILE A 86 -2.65 1.42 0.84
C ILE A 86 -2.81 0.50 -0.35
N ILE A 87 -2.00 0.68 -1.38
CA ILE A 87 -2.09 -0.07 -2.62
C ILE A 87 -0.73 -0.62 -3.07
N ASP A 88 -0.79 -1.70 -3.82
CA ASP A 88 0.32 -2.21 -4.59
C ASP A 88 0.59 -1.30 -5.81
N PRO A 89 1.80 -1.29 -6.36
CA PRO A 89 2.21 -0.32 -7.39
C PRO A 89 1.55 -0.52 -8.75
N ASP A 90 0.86 -1.64 -8.95
CA ASP A 90 0.14 -2.02 -10.18
C ASP A 90 -1.39 -1.92 -10.04
N VAL A 91 -1.86 -1.28 -8.98
CA VAL A 91 -3.29 -1.00 -8.75
C VAL A 91 -3.65 0.39 -9.29
N PHE A 92 -4.70 0.48 -10.10
CA PHE A 92 -5.15 1.71 -10.75
C PHE A 92 -6.57 2.09 -10.34
N ALA A 93 -6.81 3.39 -10.15
CA ALA A 93 -8.14 3.90 -9.89
C ALA A 93 -8.95 4.03 -11.20
N LEU A 94 -10.12 3.39 -11.25
CA LEU A 94 -11.08 3.50 -12.35
C LEU A 94 -12.17 4.54 -12.05
N GLN A 95 -12.37 4.87 -10.77
CA GLN A 95 -13.32 5.88 -10.29
C GLN A 95 -12.79 6.53 -9.01
N ASN A 96 -13.48 7.56 -8.51
CA ASN A 96 -13.03 8.27 -7.32
C ASN A 96 -13.00 7.35 -6.09
N PRO A 97 -11.83 7.10 -5.49
CA PRO A 97 -11.69 6.15 -4.39
C PRO A 97 -12.31 6.67 -3.07
N ASN A 98 -12.66 7.95 -2.96
CA ASN A 98 -13.38 8.44 -1.78
C ASN A 98 -14.73 7.74 -1.59
N ASN A 99 -15.29 7.16 -2.64
CA ASN A 99 -16.56 6.42 -2.56
C ASN A 99 -16.47 5.16 -1.68
N ILE A 100 -15.26 4.63 -1.44
CA ILE A 100 -15.09 3.45 -0.59
C ILE A 100 -14.85 3.77 0.88
N THR A 101 -14.71 5.04 1.26
CA THR A 101 -14.44 5.42 2.67
C THR A 101 -15.56 5.05 3.63
N SER A 102 -16.80 4.95 3.13
CA SER A 102 -17.97 4.52 3.92
C SER A 102 -17.83 3.08 4.46
N PHE A 103 -17.03 2.24 3.85
CA PHE A 103 -16.76 0.89 4.37
C PHE A 103 -16.07 0.91 5.74
N LEU A 104 -15.38 2.00 6.10
CA LEU A 104 -14.75 2.14 7.42
C LEU A 104 -15.65 2.83 8.46
N ASP A 105 -16.74 3.46 8.07
CA ASP A 105 -17.58 4.22 9.00
C ASP A 105 -18.26 3.31 10.03
N ASN A 106 -18.45 2.03 9.69
CA ASN A 106 -19.08 1.02 10.55
C ASN A 106 -18.09 0.01 11.15
N TYR A 107 -16.82 0.00 10.72
CA TYR A 107 -15.81 -0.99 11.10
C TYR A 107 -14.48 -0.29 11.36
N ASN A 108 -14.00 -0.37 12.56
CA ASN A 108 -13.11 0.62 13.16
C ASN A 108 -11.65 0.65 12.69
N SER A 109 -11.13 -0.22 11.82
CA SER A 109 -9.67 -0.19 11.60
C SER A 109 -9.20 -0.56 10.22
N LEU A 110 -9.74 -1.59 9.59
CA LEU A 110 -9.19 -2.14 8.37
C LEU A 110 -10.27 -2.75 7.49
N ALA A 111 -10.26 -2.41 6.20
CA ALA A 111 -11.02 -3.11 5.16
C ALA A 111 -10.08 -3.57 4.04
N CYS A 112 -10.30 -4.78 3.56
CA CYS A 112 -9.65 -5.33 2.37
C CYS A 112 -10.63 -6.19 1.59
N THR A 113 -10.27 -6.59 0.37
CA THR A 113 -11.07 -7.53 -0.42
C THR A 113 -10.79 -8.97 0.00
N PHE A 114 -11.75 -9.86 -0.27
CA PHE A 114 -11.60 -11.30 -0.07
C PHE A 114 -11.81 -12.02 -1.40
N ILE A 115 -10.97 -13.00 -1.69
CA ILE A 115 -11.13 -13.91 -2.82
C ILE A 115 -11.00 -15.34 -2.27
N ASP A 116 -12.00 -16.17 -2.53
CA ASP A 116 -12.08 -17.56 -2.04
C ASP A 116 -11.87 -17.67 -0.50
N GLY A 117 -12.42 -16.71 0.25
CA GLY A 117 -12.29 -16.67 1.71
C GLY A 117 -10.95 -16.19 2.25
N GLU A 118 -9.98 -15.89 1.38
CA GLU A 118 -8.66 -15.37 1.77
C GLU A 118 -8.61 -13.84 1.62
N PRO A 119 -8.08 -13.11 2.63
CA PRO A 119 -7.94 -11.66 2.53
C PRO A 119 -6.89 -11.29 1.49
N ARG A 120 -7.21 -10.31 0.68
CA ARG A 120 -6.33 -9.71 -0.32
C ARG A 120 -5.86 -8.35 0.16
N THR A 121 -4.58 -8.16 0.17
CA THR A 121 -3.94 -6.97 0.74
C THR A 121 -3.28 -6.06 -0.30
N GLU A 122 -3.55 -6.32 -1.59
CA GLU A 122 -3.14 -5.45 -2.70
C GLU A 122 -3.81 -4.07 -2.62
N VAL A 123 -5.00 -4.04 -1.99
CA VAL A 123 -5.73 -2.82 -1.66
C VAL A 123 -6.22 -2.93 -0.23
N MET A 124 -5.77 -2.02 0.62
CA MET A 124 -6.15 -1.96 2.02
C MET A 124 -6.63 -0.54 2.36
N LEU A 125 -7.83 -0.45 2.91
CA LEU A 125 -8.34 0.80 3.47
C LEU A 125 -8.19 0.76 4.99
N VAL A 126 -7.49 1.72 5.54
CA VAL A 126 -7.15 1.77 6.97
C VAL A 126 -7.63 3.09 7.57
N ASN A 127 -8.16 3.01 8.79
CA ASN A 127 -8.44 4.16 9.64
C ASN A 127 -7.33 4.22 10.71
N ALA A 128 -6.55 5.28 10.68
CA ALA A 128 -5.44 5.46 11.62
C ALA A 128 -5.85 6.23 12.86
#